data_8c3d31569c63ad8e6d56cdbfee9b555e
#
_entry.id   8c3d31569c63ad8e6d56cdbfee9b555e
#
_cell.length_a   1.000
_cell.length_b   1.000
_cell.length_c   1.000
_cell.angle_alpha   90.00
_cell.angle_beta   90.00
_cell.angle_gamma   90.00
#
_symmetry.space_group_name_H-M   'P 1'
#
loop_
_entity.id
_entity.type
_entity.pdbx_description
1 polymer ?
#
loop_
_entity_poly.entity_id
_entity_poly.type
_entity_poly.pdbx_seq_one_letter_code
_entity_poly.pdbx_strand_id
1 'polypeptide(L)'
;MKIRQIDAAERLTVSLPVQAYGFEPSPAAGETTQRTQDYLRYLEENVTLVAEEDGVAVAAASAIPMRQNVRGLLYPMAGIASVASLPLGRRRGHVRALMTELLGRMRDEGCAVSALYPFRPSFYERFGYAGLPKARTVTFSPADLAGLLRRELPGEVRWERSASGYRGYRDFTIRLLAECHGFAVLPDYRAVQLRDADDRWLATAWDGGEMLAAVTYRIAGFGGELQAYDLLTRRPLGRALLLRFFAGHADQVGTVVVTVQPGEIPELWETDLATVTQAAVSFPRAAAPMARVLALETLAGVPAGPGRATVEVTDDPFIGGRYLLDGSSGALEVTRGRQEPEATLTAAGMSGLIYGVLDPDEVVIRGFGQVSAEVAARLRLLFPRRIPYLFAHF
;
A
#
# COMPACT_ATOMS: atom_id res chain seq x y z
N MET A 1 25.36 20.21 5.22
CA MET A 1 24.53 18.99 5.17
C MET A 1 25.18 17.98 4.21
N LYS A 2 25.38 16.75 4.65
CA LYS A 2 25.88 15.63 3.85
C LYS A 2 24.81 14.52 3.87
N ILE A 3 24.47 13.94 2.73
CA ILE A 3 23.61 12.77 2.65
C ILE A 3 24.48 11.57 2.35
N ARG A 4 24.28 10.49 3.09
CA ARG A 4 24.93 9.20 2.83
C ARG A 4 24.01 8.02 3.09
N GLN A 5 24.28 6.94 2.43
CA GLN A 5 23.70 5.64 2.75
C GLN A 5 24.45 5.05 3.95
N ILE A 6 23.72 4.36 4.80
CA ILE A 6 24.28 3.58 5.91
C ILE A 6 24.09 2.09 5.64
N ASP A 7 25.00 1.30 6.17
CA ASP A 7 24.88 -0.16 6.13
C ASP A 7 24.02 -0.71 7.29
N ALA A 8 23.85 -2.03 7.32
CA ALA A 8 23.07 -2.69 8.36
C ALA A 8 23.67 -2.53 9.76
N ALA A 9 25.01 -2.50 9.88
CA ALA A 9 25.71 -2.39 11.16
C ALA A 9 25.55 -1.00 11.78
N GLU A 10 25.50 0.04 10.96
CA GLU A 10 25.34 1.42 11.39
C GLU A 10 23.90 1.76 11.85
N ARG A 11 22.89 0.95 11.48
CA ARG A 11 21.46 1.29 11.74
C ARG A 11 21.20 1.52 13.21
N LEU A 12 21.74 0.67 14.07
CA LEU A 12 21.50 0.73 15.51
C LEU A 12 21.93 2.08 16.11
N THR A 13 23.08 2.57 15.70
CA THR A 13 23.70 3.76 16.28
C THR A 13 23.45 5.05 15.51
N VAL A 14 23.10 4.98 14.23
CA VAL A 14 22.96 6.16 13.38
C VAL A 14 21.53 6.49 13.02
N SER A 15 20.76 5.56 12.42
CA SER A 15 19.40 5.88 11.97
C SER A 15 18.32 5.58 13.00
N LEU A 16 18.44 4.50 13.78
CA LEU A 16 17.44 4.14 14.78
C LEU A 16 17.20 5.21 15.84
N PRO A 17 18.20 5.93 16.39
CA PRO A 17 17.95 7.02 17.33
C PRO A 17 17.08 8.14 16.74
N VAL A 18 17.28 8.48 15.45
CA VAL A 18 16.48 9.48 14.74
C VAL A 18 15.06 8.97 14.51
N GLN A 19 14.90 7.71 14.11
CA GLN A 19 13.62 7.09 13.84
C GLN A 19 12.83 6.86 15.14
N ALA A 20 13.45 6.35 16.20
CA ALA A 20 12.83 6.16 17.51
C ALA A 20 12.28 7.49 18.07
N TYR A 21 13.04 8.58 17.95
CA TYR A 21 12.54 9.90 18.34
C TYR A 21 11.26 10.30 17.56
N GLY A 22 11.13 9.88 16.32
CA GLY A 22 9.98 10.21 15.47
C GLY A 22 8.75 9.34 15.69
N PHE A 23 8.92 8.07 16.09
CA PHE A 23 7.88 7.05 16.07
C PHE A 23 7.58 6.40 17.41
N GLU A 24 8.48 6.51 18.37
CA GLU A 24 8.33 5.89 19.69
C GLU A 24 8.07 6.94 20.79
N PRO A 25 7.59 6.52 21.98
CA PRO A 25 7.54 7.40 23.14
C PRO A 25 8.92 7.98 23.44
N SER A 26 9.00 9.30 23.67
CA SER A 26 10.27 10.00 23.91
C SER A 26 10.19 10.88 25.17
N PRO A 27 11.19 10.86 26.08
CA PRO A 27 12.38 10.01 26.01
C PRO A 27 12.04 8.52 26.11
N ALA A 28 12.79 7.69 25.37
CA ALA A 28 12.60 6.25 25.42
C ALA A 28 12.88 5.72 26.83
N ALA A 29 12.03 4.86 27.34
CA ALA A 29 12.25 4.19 28.61
C ALA A 29 13.25 3.04 28.41
N GLY A 30 14.52 3.28 28.71
CA GLY A 30 15.57 2.26 28.72
C GLY A 30 16.47 2.25 27.49
N GLU A 31 17.49 1.42 27.57
CA GLU A 31 18.45 1.16 26.50
C GLU A 31 17.83 0.32 25.36
N THR A 32 18.50 0.28 24.22
CA THR A 32 18.18 -0.60 23.10
C THR A 32 17.99 -2.04 23.58
N THR A 33 16.77 -2.53 23.52
CA THR A 33 16.42 -3.85 24.02
C THR A 33 16.86 -4.95 23.03
N GLN A 34 17.03 -6.18 23.53
CA GLN A 34 17.22 -7.36 22.68
C GLN A 34 16.17 -7.42 21.56
N ARG A 35 14.92 -7.03 21.87
CA ARG A 35 13.84 -6.95 20.88
C ARG A 35 14.16 -6.02 19.69
N THR A 36 14.82 -4.88 19.94
CA THR A 36 15.24 -3.96 18.88
C THR A 36 16.34 -4.58 18.02
N GLN A 37 17.30 -5.28 18.63
CA GLN A 37 18.35 -6.00 17.92
C GLN A 37 17.76 -7.12 17.05
N ASP A 38 16.84 -7.90 17.59
CA ASP A 38 16.13 -8.97 16.85
C ASP A 38 15.32 -8.42 15.66
N TYR A 39 14.84 -7.18 15.78
CA TYR A 39 14.09 -6.53 14.71
C TYR A 39 14.97 -6.12 13.51
N LEU A 40 16.27 -5.90 13.71
CA LEU A 40 17.18 -5.46 12.64
C LEU A 40 17.23 -6.43 11.45
N ARG A 41 17.08 -7.73 11.67
CA ARG A 41 17.02 -8.73 10.59
C ARG A 41 15.90 -8.48 9.57
N TYR A 42 14.81 -7.84 9.99
CA TYR A 42 13.69 -7.47 9.11
C TYR A 42 13.91 -6.14 8.36
N LEU A 43 15.07 -5.52 8.54
CA LEU A 43 15.48 -4.29 7.87
C LEU A 43 16.70 -4.49 6.96
N GLU A 44 17.25 -5.70 6.88
CA GLU A 44 18.57 -5.99 6.31
C GLU A 44 18.77 -5.41 4.91
N GLU A 45 17.81 -5.61 4.01
CA GLU A 45 17.90 -5.15 2.62
C GLU A 45 17.30 -3.75 2.39
N ASN A 46 16.83 -3.06 3.45
CA ASN A 46 16.34 -1.70 3.27
C ASN A 46 17.48 -0.77 2.84
N VAL A 47 17.22 0.08 1.87
CA VAL A 47 18.11 1.21 1.54
C VAL A 47 17.82 2.35 2.52
N THR A 48 18.76 2.69 3.38
CA THR A 48 18.59 3.74 4.38
C THR A 48 19.58 4.87 4.15
N LEU A 49 19.04 6.10 4.01
CA LEU A 49 19.83 7.32 3.91
C LEU A 49 19.69 8.14 5.20
N VAL A 50 20.77 8.81 5.56
CA VAL A 50 20.80 9.82 6.64
C VAL A 50 21.31 11.14 6.12
N ALA A 51 20.77 12.24 6.66
CA ALA A 51 21.33 13.57 6.51
C ALA A 51 22.09 13.92 7.78
N GLU A 52 23.33 14.32 7.59
CA GLU A 52 24.28 14.65 8.67
C GLU A 52 24.58 16.16 8.68
N GLU A 53 24.66 16.70 9.89
CA GLU A 53 25.24 18.01 10.18
C GLU A 53 26.34 17.81 11.24
N ASP A 54 27.52 18.33 10.99
CA ASP A 54 28.70 18.25 11.88
C ASP A 54 28.99 16.79 12.35
N GLY A 55 28.77 15.82 11.43
CA GLY A 55 29.01 14.40 11.69
C GLY A 55 27.90 13.67 12.46
N VAL A 56 26.79 14.37 12.77
CA VAL A 56 25.64 13.78 13.49
C VAL A 56 24.44 13.62 12.56
N ALA A 57 23.81 12.44 12.56
CA ALA A 57 22.59 12.22 11.80
C ALA A 57 21.41 13.02 12.40
N VAL A 58 20.83 13.92 11.63
CA VAL A 58 19.70 14.78 12.02
C VAL A 58 18.38 14.41 11.37
N ALA A 59 18.43 13.62 10.29
CA ALA A 59 17.26 13.05 9.64
C ALA A 59 17.59 11.71 8.99
N ALA A 60 16.61 10.85 8.84
CA ALA A 60 16.72 9.54 8.19
C ALA A 60 15.48 9.24 7.36
N ALA A 61 15.67 8.43 6.30
CA ALA A 61 14.59 7.87 5.50
C ALA A 61 15.03 6.51 4.96
N SER A 62 14.10 5.57 4.84
CA SER A 62 14.36 4.23 4.32
C SER A 62 13.45 3.89 3.15
N ALA A 63 13.95 3.12 2.20
CA ALA A 63 13.17 2.47 1.16
C ALA A 63 13.26 0.95 1.31
N ILE A 64 12.14 0.29 1.16
CA ILE A 64 12.00 -1.16 1.13
C ILE A 64 11.86 -1.55 -0.34
N PRO A 65 12.76 -2.37 -0.91
CA PRO A 65 12.60 -2.86 -2.27
C PRO A 65 11.43 -3.86 -2.32
N MET A 66 10.38 -3.50 -3.03
CA MET A 66 9.13 -4.24 -3.11
C MET A 66 8.70 -4.44 -4.56
N ARG A 67 7.56 -5.07 -4.76
CA ARG A 67 6.86 -5.15 -6.05
C ARG A 67 5.41 -4.75 -5.87
N GLN A 68 4.86 -4.07 -6.89
CA GLN A 68 3.47 -3.64 -6.91
C GLN A 68 2.83 -3.95 -8.26
N ASN A 69 1.56 -4.34 -8.22
CA ASN A 69 0.74 -4.42 -9.42
C ASN A 69 0.19 -3.04 -9.78
N VAL A 70 0.49 -2.57 -10.98
CA VAL A 70 -0.11 -1.37 -11.53
C VAL A 70 -0.91 -1.75 -12.77
N ARG A 71 -2.23 -1.66 -12.68
CA ARG A 71 -3.19 -1.97 -13.77
C ARG A 71 -3.02 -3.37 -14.41
N GLY A 72 -2.55 -4.37 -13.63
CA GLY A 72 -2.38 -5.75 -14.10
C GLY A 72 -0.94 -6.14 -14.42
N LEU A 73 0.00 -5.21 -14.44
CA LEU A 73 1.42 -5.50 -14.62
C LEU A 73 2.21 -5.29 -13.32
N LEU A 74 3.29 -6.06 -13.17
CA LEU A 74 4.12 -6.05 -11.95
C LEU A 74 5.37 -5.20 -12.17
N TYR A 75 5.57 -4.24 -11.26
CA TYR A 75 6.72 -3.34 -11.28
C TYR A 75 7.52 -3.40 -9.98
N PRO A 76 8.85 -3.22 -10.03
CA PRO A 76 9.64 -2.87 -8.86
C PRO A 76 9.09 -1.57 -8.24
N MET A 77 8.96 -1.56 -6.91
CA MET A 77 8.39 -0.47 -6.12
C MET A 77 9.29 -0.12 -4.95
N ALA A 78 9.51 1.17 -4.73
CA ALA A 78 10.12 1.67 -3.51
C ALA A 78 9.05 1.91 -2.43
N GLY A 79 9.02 1.09 -1.39
CA GLY A 79 8.19 1.32 -0.20
C GLY A 79 8.90 2.28 0.75
N ILE A 80 8.49 3.56 0.80
CA ILE A 80 9.14 4.56 1.66
C ILE A 80 8.64 4.43 3.08
N ALA A 81 9.58 4.24 4.00
CA ALA A 81 9.33 4.01 5.43
C ALA A 81 10.28 4.82 6.31
N SER A 82 9.92 4.94 7.59
CA SER A 82 10.79 5.44 8.65
C SER A 82 11.39 6.83 8.38
N VAL A 83 10.61 7.72 7.74
CA VAL A 83 11.02 9.11 7.48
C VAL A 83 10.91 9.93 8.76
N ALA A 84 12.04 10.32 9.31
CA ALA A 84 12.10 11.04 10.59
C ALA A 84 13.16 12.17 10.57
N SER A 85 13.01 13.13 11.49
CA SER A 85 14.02 14.14 11.76
C SER A 85 14.04 14.54 13.23
N LEU A 86 15.22 14.79 13.76
CA LEU A 86 15.41 15.36 15.10
C LEU A 86 14.90 16.82 15.15
N PRO A 87 14.50 17.32 16.34
CA PRO A 87 13.94 18.67 16.47
C PRO A 87 14.78 19.77 15.86
N LEU A 88 16.08 19.75 16.09
CA LEU A 88 17.01 20.76 15.59
C LEU A 88 17.24 20.70 14.08
N GLY A 89 16.96 19.54 13.45
CA GLY A 89 17.03 19.33 11.99
C GLY A 89 15.74 19.69 11.25
N ARG A 90 14.63 19.96 11.96
CA ARG A 90 13.33 20.22 11.33
C ARG A 90 13.30 21.54 10.55
N ARG A 91 12.49 21.57 9.47
CA ARG A 91 12.26 22.76 8.61
C ARG A 91 13.52 23.32 7.93
N ARG A 92 14.62 22.56 7.91
CA ARG A 92 15.90 22.91 7.27
C ARG A 92 16.09 22.25 5.91
N GLY A 93 15.08 21.57 5.39
CA GLY A 93 15.11 20.92 4.06
C GLY A 93 15.70 19.51 4.02
N HIS A 94 16.19 18.97 5.15
CA HIS A 94 16.86 17.65 5.20
C HIS A 94 15.99 16.53 4.66
N VAL A 95 14.72 16.44 5.12
CA VAL A 95 13.80 15.39 4.65
C VAL A 95 13.49 15.53 3.16
N ARG A 96 13.40 16.79 2.65
CA ARG A 96 13.22 17.01 1.20
C ARG A 96 14.40 16.44 0.42
N ALA A 97 15.61 16.78 0.82
CA ALA A 97 16.82 16.32 0.14
C ALA A 97 16.97 14.79 0.24
N LEU A 98 16.72 14.19 1.42
CA LEU A 98 16.71 12.75 1.60
C LEU A 98 15.70 12.04 0.70
N MET A 99 14.46 12.55 0.64
CA MET A 99 13.42 11.96 -0.21
C MET A 99 13.79 12.03 -1.69
N THR A 100 14.30 13.17 -2.16
CA THR A 100 14.72 13.31 -3.57
C THR A 100 15.86 12.35 -3.90
N GLU A 101 16.87 12.28 -3.05
CA GLU A 101 18.02 11.38 -3.25
C GLU A 101 17.60 9.91 -3.19
N LEU A 102 16.78 9.53 -2.19
CA LEU A 102 16.32 8.15 -2.00
C LEU A 102 15.46 7.68 -3.19
N LEU A 103 14.51 8.49 -3.63
CA LEU A 103 13.67 8.19 -4.79
C LEU A 103 14.50 8.11 -6.08
N GLY A 104 15.50 8.98 -6.24
CA GLY A 104 16.42 8.93 -7.37
C GLY A 104 17.18 7.60 -7.43
N ARG A 105 17.77 7.18 -6.33
CA ARG A 105 18.48 5.89 -6.23
C ARG A 105 17.56 4.71 -6.54
N MET A 106 16.38 4.67 -5.93
CA MET A 106 15.42 3.58 -6.17
C MET A 106 14.98 3.52 -7.63
N ARG A 107 14.77 4.69 -8.28
CA ARG A 107 14.49 4.75 -9.72
C ARG A 107 15.65 4.21 -10.54
N ASP A 108 16.88 4.60 -10.22
CA ASP A 108 18.10 4.15 -10.93
C ASP A 108 18.33 2.65 -10.73
N GLU A 109 17.85 2.07 -9.63
CA GLU A 109 17.77 0.63 -9.35
C GLU A 109 16.56 -0.05 -10.04
N GLY A 110 15.79 0.68 -10.85
CA GLY A 110 14.70 0.15 -11.68
C GLY A 110 13.30 0.22 -11.06
N CYS A 111 13.11 0.89 -9.92
CA CYS A 111 11.77 1.10 -9.39
C CYS A 111 10.95 2.04 -10.30
N ALA A 112 9.86 1.53 -10.87
CA ALA A 112 8.95 2.31 -11.69
C ALA A 112 7.96 3.14 -10.88
N VAL A 113 7.67 2.72 -9.65
CA VAL A 113 6.69 3.34 -8.75
C VAL A 113 7.20 3.36 -7.30
N SER A 114 6.54 4.16 -6.47
CA SER A 114 6.79 4.22 -5.03
C SER A 114 5.48 4.37 -4.26
N ALA A 115 5.43 3.86 -3.03
CA ALA A 115 4.29 4.02 -2.13
C ALA A 115 4.76 4.32 -0.70
N LEU A 116 3.86 4.89 0.12
CA LEU A 116 4.10 5.20 1.53
C LEU A 116 2.80 5.41 2.31
N TYR A 117 2.92 5.43 3.64
CA TYR A 117 1.88 5.88 4.55
C TYR A 117 2.28 7.25 5.12
N PRO A 118 1.54 8.34 4.79
CA PRO A 118 1.97 9.69 5.08
C PRO A 118 1.68 10.10 6.53
N PHE A 119 2.60 10.80 7.19
CA PHE A 119 2.27 11.55 8.40
C PHE A 119 1.42 12.80 8.08
N ARG A 120 1.54 13.34 6.85
CA ARG A 120 0.75 14.44 6.31
C ARG A 120 0.74 14.34 4.77
N PRO A 121 -0.39 14.11 4.11
CA PRO A 121 -0.47 13.95 2.65
C PRO A 121 0.08 15.13 1.87
N SER A 122 -0.26 16.37 2.23
CA SER A 122 0.21 17.58 1.53
C SER A 122 1.74 17.76 1.53
N PHE A 123 2.44 17.09 2.45
CA PHE A 123 3.90 17.04 2.42
C PHE A 123 4.41 16.16 1.28
N TYR A 124 3.76 15.03 1.03
CA TYR A 124 4.17 14.05 0.02
C TYR A 124 3.61 14.34 -1.38
N GLU A 125 2.51 15.08 -1.49
CA GLU A 125 1.99 15.57 -2.79
C GLU A 125 3.05 16.36 -3.56
N ARG A 126 3.91 17.11 -2.87
CA ARG A 126 5.06 17.85 -3.47
C ARG A 126 6.11 16.94 -4.08
N PHE A 127 6.14 15.67 -3.71
CA PHE A 127 7.01 14.65 -4.28
C PHE A 127 6.26 13.78 -5.30
N GLY A 128 5.13 14.23 -5.82
CA GLY A 128 4.38 13.53 -6.85
C GLY A 128 3.49 12.39 -6.36
N TYR A 129 3.27 12.23 -5.05
CA TYR A 129 2.39 11.22 -4.51
C TYR A 129 0.91 11.62 -4.59
N ALA A 130 0.07 10.70 -5.05
CA ALA A 130 -1.39 10.78 -4.98
C ALA A 130 -1.93 9.86 -3.89
N GLY A 131 -3.02 10.27 -3.23
CA GLY A 131 -3.68 9.46 -2.21
C GLY A 131 -4.34 8.23 -2.81
N LEU A 132 -4.20 7.09 -2.15
CA LEU A 132 -4.93 5.86 -2.45
C LEU A 132 -6.03 5.62 -1.42
N PRO A 133 -7.10 4.87 -1.75
CA PRO A 133 -8.11 4.53 -0.78
C PRO A 133 -7.54 3.63 0.31
N LYS A 134 -7.99 3.86 1.54
CA LYS A 134 -7.64 3.04 2.69
C LYS A 134 -8.50 1.77 2.70
N ALA A 135 -7.94 0.65 3.17
CA ALA A 135 -8.70 -0.54 3.53
C ALA A 135 -9.81 -0.18 4.53
N ARG A 136 -10.94 -0.88 4.45
CA ARG A 136 -12.12 -0.65 5.29
C ARG A 136 -12.17 -1.66 6.42
N THR A 137 -12.71 -1.24 7.55
CA THR A 137 -13.08 -2.13 8.63
C THR A 137 -14.58 -2.39 8.56
N VAL A 138 -14.96 -3.66 8.61
CA VAL A 138 -16.35 -4.11 8.63
C VAL A 138 -16.62 -4.77 9.96
N THR A 139 -17.66 -4.33 10.65
CA THR A 139 -18.08 -4.87 11.95
C THR A 139 -19.46 -5.48 11.81
N PHE A 140 -19.64 -6.69 12.30
CA PHE A 140 -20.92 -7.41 12.28
C PHE A 140 -21.01 -8.45 13.40
N SER A 141 -22.22 -8.92 13.68
CA SER A 141 -22.45 -10.07 14.56
C SER A 141 -22.26 -11.39 13.80
N PRO A 142 -21.50 -12.37 14.31
CA PRO A 142 -21.41 -13.67 13.66
C PRO A 142 -22.77 -14.40 13.62
N ALA A 143 -23.71 -14.08 14.49
CA ALA A 143 -25.07 -14.63 14.50
C ALA A 143 -25.87 -14.24 13.23
N ASP A 144 -25.61 -13.06 12.66
CA ASP A 144 -26.28 -12.60 11.43
C ASP A 144 -25.91 -13.48 10.21
N LEU A 145 -24.83 -14.25 10.32
CA LEU A 145 -24.37 -15.18 9.29
C LEU A 145 -24.94 -16.61 9.45
N ALA A 146 -25.86 -16.86 10.40
CA ALA A 146 -26.44 -18.19 10.67
C ALA A 146 -27.07 -18.84 9.43
N GLY A 147 -27.53 -18.04 8.45
CA GLY A 147 -28.00 -18.52 7.15
C GLY A 147 -26.98 -19.35 6.39
N LEU A 148 -25.70 -18.98 6.47
CA LEU A 148 -24.59 -19.68 5.80
C LEU A 148 -24.32 -21.06 6.41
N LEU A 149 -24.62 -21.30 7.69
CA LEU A 149 -24.44 -22.59 8.33
C LEU A 149 -25.38 -23.67 7.76
N ARG A 150 -26.52 -23.26 7.22
CA ARG A 150 -27.53 -24.17 6.62
C ARG A 150 -27.31 -24.41 5.12
N ARG A 151 -26.41 -23.68 4.48
CA ARG A 151 -26.13 -23.83 3.04
C ARG A 151 -25.04 -24.86 2.82
N GLU A 152 -25.24 -25.74 1.87
CA GLU A 152 -24.20 -26.58 1.34
C GLU A 152 -23.32 -25.75 0.40
N LEU A 153 -22.08 -25.50 0.81
CA LEU A 153 -21.08 -24.82 0.01
C LEU A 153 -19.98 -25.83 -0.34
N PRO A 154 -19.57 -25.94 -1.61
CA PRO A 154 -18.43 -26.77 -1.96
C PRO A 154 -17.16 -26.21 -1.32
N GLY A 155 -16.17 -27.09 -1.09
CA GLY A 155 -14.91 -26.70 -0.49
C GLY A 155 -14.85 -26.86 1.03
N GLU A 156 -13.74 -26.44 1.58
CA GLU A 156 -13.42 -26.60 3.01
C GLU A 156 -12.70 -25.37 3.55
N VAL A 157 -12.72 -25.20 4.88
CA VAL A 157 -11.88 -24.25 5.59
C VAL A 157 -10.82 -25.02 6.38
N ARG A 158 -9.55 -24.66 6.18
CA ARG A 158 -8.44 -25.10 6.99
C ARG A 158 -8.08 -24.03 8.00
N TRP A 159 -7.68 -24.46 9.18
CA TRP A 159 -7.41 -23.58 10.30
C TRP A 159 -6.18 -24.03 11.05
N GLU A 160 -5.23 -23.12 11.25
CA GLU A 160 -3.93 -23.39 11.85
C GLU A 160 -3.28 -22.11 12.41
N ARG A 161 -2.15 -22.26 13.09
CA ARG A 161 -1.34 -21.11 13.52
C ARG A 161 -0.69 -20.44 12.31
N SER A 162 -0.49 -19.10 12.43
CA SER A 162 0.12 -18.33 11.34
C SER A 162 1.51 -18.82 10.96
N ALA A 163 2.31 -19.33 11.92
CA ALA A 163 3.62 -19.93 11.63
C ALA A 163 3.51 -21.18 10.77
N SER A 164 2.56 -22.09 11.08
CA SER A 164 2.36 -23.35 10.36
C SER A 164 1.89 -23.11 8.92
N GLY A 165 0.90 -22.24 8.74
CA GLY A 165 0.29 -21.95 7.45
C GLY A 165 1.01 -20.87 6.63
N TYR A 166 2.08 -20.27 7.14
CA TYR A 166 2.75 -19.12 6.54
C TYR A 166 3.09 -19.32 5.07
N ARG A 167 3.66 -20.46 4.70
CA ARG A 167 4.09 -20.72 3.31
C ARG A 167 2.90 -20.66 2.33
N GLY A 168 1.81 -21.35 2.64
CA GLY A 168 0.61 -21.31 1.81
C GLY A 168 -0.01 -19.93 1.72
N TYR A 169 -0.07 -19.21 2.85
CA TYR A 169 -0.53 -17.82 2.90
C TYR A 169 0.36 -16.89 2.06
N ARG A 170 1.69 -17.04 2.15
CA ARG A 170 2.64 -16.27 1.35
C ARG A 170 2.44 -16.51 -0.14
N ASP A 171 2.35 -17.77 -0.56
CA ASP A 171 2.09 -18.12 -1.96
C ASP A 171 0.76 -17.55 -2.46
N PHE A 172 -0.25 -17.52 -1.60
CA PHE A 172 -1.55 -16.90 -1.91
C PHE A 172 -1.43 -15.39 -2.10
N THR A 173 -0.71 -14.67 -1.23
CA THR A 173 -0.48 -13.23 -1.39
C THR A 173 0.32 -12.89 -2.65
N ILE A 174 1.25 -13.75 -3.06
CA ILE A 174 2.00 -13.59 -4.32
C ILE A 174 1.07 -13.76 -5.54
N ARG A 175 0.09 -14.68 -5.48
CA ARG A 175 -0.93 -14.79 -6.55
C ARG A 175 -1.80 -13.55 -6.62
N LEU A 176 -2.26 -13.02 -5.48
CA LEU A 176 -3.03 -11.78 -5.45
C LEU A 176 -2.22 -10.58 -5.96
N LEU A 177 -0.92 -10.55 -5.71
CA LEU A 177 -0.04 -9.53 -6.29
C LEU A 177 -0.12 -9.49 -7.82
N ALA A 178 -0.24 -10.62 -8.48
CA ALA A 178 -0.39 -10.67 -9.94
C ALA A 178 -1.78 -10.22 -10.43
N GLU A 179 -2.82 -10.30 -9.60
CA GLU A 179 -4.21 -10.11 -10.00
C GLU A 179 -4.79 -8.74 -9.58
N CYS A 180 -4.36 -8.21 -8.42
CA CYS A 180 -5.02 -7.06 -7.80
C CYS A 180 -4.26 -5.75 -8.07
N HIS A 181 -4.94 -4.78 -8.66
CA HIS A 181 -4.39 -3.43 -8.88
C HIS A 181 -4.04 -2.72 -7.57
N GLY A 182 -2.85 -2.13 -7.50
CA GLY A 182 -2.33 -1.46 -6.31
C GLY A 182 -1.73 -2.41 -5.27
N PHE A 183 -1.96 -3.73 -5.40
CA PHE A 183 -1.48 -4.71 -4.43
C PHE A 183 0.04 -4.74 -4.41
N ALA A 184 0.60 -4.70 -3.22
CA ALA A 184 2.02 -4.83 -2.98
C ALA A 184 2.25 -5.80 -1.82
N VAL A 185 3.36 -6.51 -1.84
CA VAL A 185 3.75 -7.44 -0.78
C VAL A 185 5.12 -7.07 -0.24
N LEU A 186 5.31 -7.26 1.05
CA LEU A 186 6.62 -7.12 1.68
C LEU A 186 7.59 -8.15 1.09
N PRO A 187 8.89 -7.84 0.96
CA PRO A 187 9.91 -8.81 0.58
C PRO A 187 10.05 -9.89 1.65
N ASP A 188 10.63 -11.03 1.29
CA ASP A 188 10.64 -12.22 2.14
C ASP A 188 11.30 -12.01 3.49
N TYR A 189 12.44 -11.30 3.54
CA TYR A 189 13.14 -10.99 4.79
C TYR A 189 12.25 -10.24 5.81
N ARG A 190 11.25 -9.50 5.34
CA ARG A 190 10.32 -8.73 6.16
C ARG A 190 8.98 -9.44 6.36
N ALA A 191 8.47 -10.12 5.34
CA ALA A 191 7.19 -10.83 5.39
C ALA A 191 7.18 -11.96 6.42
N VAL A 192 8.34 -12.57 6.70
CA VAL A 192 8.52 -13.64 7.70
C VAL A 192 8.17 -13.20 9.13
N GLN A 193 8.03 -11.90 9.41
CA GLN A 193 7.56 -11.42 10.71
C GLN A 193 6.23 -12.04 11.14
N LEU A 194 5.31 -12.29 10.20
CA LEU A 194 4.02 -12.94 10.50
C LEU A 194 4.23 -14.37 11.01
N ARG A 195 5.17 -15.11 10.41
CA ARG A 195 5.53 -16.45 10.86
C ARG A 195 6.22 -16.42 12.23
N ASP A 196 7.20 -15.52 12.36
CA ASP A 196 8.08 -15.47 13.53
C ASP A 196 7.34 -14.96 14.79
N ALA A 197 6.37 -14.06 14.61
CA ALA A 197 5.52 -13.60 15.70
C ALA A 197 4.57 -14.71 16.18
N ASP A 198 4.07 -15.53 15.28
CA ASP A 198 3.10 -16.61 15.51
C ASP A 198 1.99 -16.25 16.51
N ASP A 199 1.49 -15.03 16.42
CA ASP A 199 0.54 -14.47 17.37
C ASP A 199 -0.91 -14.43 16.86
N ARG A 200 -1.15 -15.09 15.69
CA ARG A 200 -2.45 -15.12 15.01
C ARG A 200 -2.83 -16.54 14.60
N TRP A 201 -4.13 -16.72 14.45
CA TRP A 201 -4.70 -17.82 13.71
C TRP A 201 -4.78 -17.47 12.22
N LEU A 202 -4.67 -18.47 11.38
CA LEU A 202 -4.86 -18.39 9.93
C LEU A 202 -6.03 -19.32 9.55
N ALA A 203 -7.05 -18.76 8.93
CA ALA A 203 -8.11 -19.51 8.28
C ALA A 203 -8.00 -19.34 6.76
N THR A 204 -8.04 -20.46 6.02
CA THR A 204 -7.94 -20.49 4.57
C THR A 204 -9.07 -21.29 3.97
N ALA A 205 -9.72 -20.76 2.93
CA ALA A 205 -10.80 -21.42 2.21
C ALA A 205 -10.27 -22.08 0.92
N TRP A 206 -10.66 -23.32 0.70
CA TRP A 206 -10.18 -24.16 -0.40
C TRP A 206 -11.32 -24.80 -1.17
N ASP A 207 -11.14 -24.96 -2.49
CA ASP A 207 -12.00 -25.77 -3.35
C ASP A 207 -11.16 -26.41 -4.45
N GLY A 208 -11.35 -27.71 -4.71
CA GLY A 208 -10.62 -28.43 -5.73
C GLY A 208 -9.08 -28.38 -5.59
N GLY A 209 -8.55 -28.20 -4.38
CA GLY A 209 -7.12 -28.03 -4.12
C GLY A 209 -6.58 -26.61 -4.35
N GLU A 210 -7.43 -25.64 -4.72
CA GLU A 210 -7.09 -24.25 -4.87
C GLU A 210 -7.47 -23.45 -3.62
N MET A 211 -6.56 -22.59 -3.11
CA MET A 211 -6.88 -21.63 -2.06
C MET A 211 -7.62 -20.43 -2.68
N LEU A 212 -8.86 -20.19 -2.23
CA LEU A 212 -9.75 -19.16 -2.74
C LEU A 212 -9.77 -17.90 -1.90
N ALA A 213 -9.49 -18.04 -0.59
CA ALA A 213 -9.44 -16.91 0.35
C ALA A 213 -8.57 -17.25 1.56
N ALA A 214 -8.10 -16.22 2.24
CA ALA A 214 -7.33 -16.32 3.47
C ALA A 214 -7.61 -15.15 4.39
N VAL A 215 -7.55 -15.37 5.71
CA VAL A 215 -7.65 -14.33 6.73
C VAL A 215 -6.83 -14.73 7.94
N THR A 216 -6.08 -13.77 8.52
CA THR A 216 -5.47 -13.95 9.82
C THR A 216 -6.33 -13.28 10.89
N TYR A 217 -6.40 -13.84 12.10
CA TYR A 217 -7.24 -13.27 13.14
C TYR A 217 -6.76 -13.60 14.56
N ARG A 218 -7.29 -12.85 15.52
CA ARG A 218 -7.18 -13.08 16.98
C ARG A 218 -8.55 -13.01 17.63
N ILE A 219 -8.70 -13.61 18.78
CA ILE A 219 -9.90 -13.51 19.61
C ILE A 219 -9.50 -12.90 20.95
N ALA A 220 -10.23 -11.87 21.38
CA ALA A 220 -9.97 -11.14 22.63
C ALA A 220 -10.41 -11.92 23.90
N GLY A 221 -11.00 -13.11 23.75
CA GLY A 221 -11.50 -13.96 24.83
C GLY A 221 -12.98 -14.26 24.68
N PHE A 222 -13.55 -14.99 25.65
CA PHE A 222 -14.95 -15.39 25.63
C PHE A 222 -15.88 -14.18 25.74
N GLY A 223 -16.87 -14.09 24.86
CA GLY A 223 -17.79 -12.95 24.72
C GLY A 223 -17.14 -11.70 24.10
N GLY A 224 -15.86 -11.73 23.78
CA GLY A 224 -15.11 -10.61 23.24
C GLY A 224 -15.27 -10.43 21.73
N GLU A 225 -14.28 -9.79 21.12
CA GLU A 225 -14.20 -9.50 19.69
C GLU A 225 -13.29 -10.50 18.98
N LEU A 226 -13.69 -10.94 17.78
CA LEU A 226 -12.82 -11.57 16.80
C LEU A 226 -12.28 -10.49 15.87
N GLN A 227 -11.00 -10.15 16.02
CA GLN A 227 -10.28 -9.21 15.17
C GLN A 227 -9.64 -9.93 14.01
N ALA A 228 -10.17 -9.78 12.81
CA ALA A 228 -9.65 -10.35 11.58
C ALA A 228 -8.89 -9.31 10.75
N TYR A 229 -7.73 -9.71 10.21
CA TYR A 229 -6.85 -8.83 9.45
C TYR A 229 -6.82 -9.26 8.00
N ASP A 230 -7.15 -8.35 7.09
CA ASP A 230 -7.09 -8.53 5.65
C ASP A 230 -7.81 -9.80 5.15
N LEU A 231 -9.14 -9.75 5.06
CA LEU A 231 -9.91 -10.76 4.37
C LEU A 231 -9.56 -10.72 2.89
N LEU A 232 -8.62 -11.56 2.50
CA LEU A 232 -8.12 -11.66 1.14
C LEU A 232 -8.93 -12.69 0.36
N THR A 233 -9.54 -12.27 -0.74
CA THR A 233 -10.43 -13.14 -1.52
C THR A 233 -10.12 -13.06 -3.02
N ARG A 234 -10.03 -14.22 -3.67
CA ARG A 234 -9.95 -14.33 -5.13
C ARG A 234 -11.31 -14.64 -5.77
N ARG A 235 -12.19 -15.33 -5.04
CA ARG A 235 -13.53 -15.73 -5.52
C ARG A 235 -14.58 -15.56 -4.42
N PRO A 236 -15.83 -15.24 -4.78
CA PRO A 236 -16.92 -15.12 -3.82
C PRO A 236 -17.15 -16.36 -2.94
N LEU A 237 -16.95 -17.58 -3.48
CA LEU A 237 -17.02 -18.82 -2.72
C LEU A 237 -16.04 -18.83 -1.53
N GLY A 238 -14.80 -18.41 -1.75
CA GLY A 238 -13.80 -18.32 -0.67
C GLY A 238 -14.24 -17.39 0.44
N ARG A 239 -14.83 -16.22 0.10
CA ARG A 239 -15.42 -15.31 1.08
C ARG A 239 -16.57 -15.98 1.83
N ALA A 240 -17.50 -16.61 1.13
CA ALA A 240 -18.64 -17.28 1.75
C ALA A 240 -18.22 -18.38 2.73
N LEU A 241 -17.18 -19.17 2.40
CA LEU A 241 -16.61 -20.18 3.29
C LEU A 241 -16.00 -19.56 4.56
N LEU A 242 -15.27 -18.44 4.45
CA LEU A 242 -14.70 -17.75 5.62
C LEU A 242 -15.78 -17.05 6.44
N LEU A 243 -16.84 -16.48 5.82
CA LEU A 243 -17.98 -15.93 6.56
C LEU A 243 -18.74 -17.06 7.29
N ARG A 244 -18.92 -18.22 6.67
CA ARG A 244 -19.49 -19.41 7.34
C ARG A 244 -18.61 -19.87 8.51
N PHE A 245 -17.30 -19.80 8.38
CA PHE A 245 -16.37 -20.06 9.48
C PHE A 245 -16.55 -19.08 10.61
N PHE A 246 -16.72 -17.77 10.34
CA PHE A 246 -17.03 -16.76 11.38
C PHE A 246 -18.39 -17.01 12.03
N ALA A 247 -19.42 -17.43 11.27
CA ALA A 247 -20.71 -17.80 11.83
C ALA A 247 -20.62 -18.88 12.91
N GLY A 248 -19.69 -19.83 12.75
CA GLY A 248 -19.41 -20.87 13.74
C GLY A 248 -18.85 -20.38 15.09
N HIS A 249 -18.51 -19.11 15.21
CA HIS A 249 -18.02 -18.49 16.44
C HIS A 249 -19.12 -17.74 17.23
N ALA A 250 -20.39 -17.82 16.83
CA ALA A 250 -21.49 -17.08 17.45
C ALA A 250 -21.65 -17.33 18.96
N ASP A 251 -21.30 -18.52 19.45
CA ASP A 251 -21.34 -18.85 20.89
C ASP A 251 -20.08 -18.39 21.64
N GLN A 252 -19.05 -17.96 20.94
CA GLN A 252 -17.76 -17.60 21.55
C GLN A 252 -17.53 -16.09 21.54
N VAL A 253 -17.91 -15.38 20.48
CA VAL A 253 -17.66 -13.95 20.29
C VAL A 253 -18.95 -13.20 19.93
N GLY A 254 -19.10 -12.00 20.49
CA GLY A 254 -20.26 -11.15 20.18
C GLY A 254 -20.11 -10.36 18.90
N THR A 255 -18.88 -10.12 18.45
CA THR A 255 -18.58 -9.23 17.33
C THR A 255 -17.39 -9.74 16.53
N VAL A 256 -17.51 -9.65 15.22
CA VAL A 256 -16.40 -9.83 14.25
C VAL A 256 -16.07 -8.46 13.68
N VAL A 257 -14.79 -8.10 13.74
CA VAL A 257 -14.23 -6.90 13.10
C VAL A 257 -13.22 -7.37 12.07
N VAL A 258 -13.47 -7.12 10.80
CA VAL A 258 -12.61 -7.59 9.71
C VAL A 258 -12.14 -6.45 8.81
N THR A 259 -10.84 -6.44 8.47
CA THR A 259 -10.28 -5.53 7.48
C THR A 259 -10.50 -6.11 6.08
N VAL A 260 -11.00 -5.28 5.17
CA VAL A 260 -11.28 -5.64 3.78
C VAL A 260 -10.68 -4.62 2.82
N GLN A 261 -10.47 -5.04 1.58
CA GLN A 261 -10.01 -4.15 0.52
C GLN A 261 -11.03 -3.02 0.25
N PRO A 262 -10.59 -1.85 -0.26
CA PRO A 262 -11.45 -0.67 -0.41
C PRO A 262 -12.66 -0.86 -1.33
N GLY A 263 -12.60 -1.81 -2.25
CA GLY A 263 -13.66 -2.09 -3.23
C GLY A 263 -14.71 -3.09 -2.78
N GLU A 264 -14.57 -3.70 -1.58
CA GLU A 264 -15.58 -4.63 -1.04
C GLU A 264 -16.89 -3.91 -0.69
N ILE A 265 -17.99 -4.61 -0.89
CA ILE A 265 -19.36 -4.16 -0.58
C ILE A 265 -19.98 -5.14 0.43
N PRO A 266 -19.67 -5.01 1.72
CA PRO A 266 -20.04 -5.98 2.75
C PRO A 266 -21.56 -6.15 2.93
N GLU A 267 -22.34 -5.11 2.67
CA GLU A 267 -23.80 -5.13 2.71
C GLU A 267 -24.44 -6.07 1.67
N LEU A 268 -23.63 -6.57 0.71
CA LEU A 268 -24.08 -7.56 -0.28
C LEU A 268 -23.57 -8.99 0.01
N TRP A 269 -22.90 -9.20 1.14
CA TRP A 269 -22.33 -10.53 1.43
C TRP A 269 -23.39 -11.55 1.84
N GLU A 270 -24.42 -11.12 2.56
CA GLU A 270 -25.54 -11.96 3.02
C GLU A 270 -26.78 -11.09 3.25
N THR A 271 -27.97 -11.67 3.06
CA THR A 271 -29.25 -10.94 3.09
C THR A 271 -29.56 -10.30 4.43
N ASP A 272 -29.36 -11.02 5.53
CA ASP A 272 -29.71 -10.56 6.89
C ASP A 272 -28.48 -10.02 7.66
N LEU A 273 -27.36 -9.79 6.98
CA LEU A 273 -26.13 -9.31 7.59
C LEU A 273 -26.18 -7.81 7.85
N ALA A 274 -26.30 -7.43 9.12
CA ALA A 274 -26.12 -6.04 9.53
C ALA A 274 -24.64 -5.71 9.65
N THR A 275 -24.19 -4.70 8.91
CA THR A 275 -22.76 -4.29 8.90
C THR A 275 -22.57 -2.83 9.23
N VAL A 276 -21.50 -2.53 9.94
CA VAL A 276 -20.93 -1.18 10.02
C VAL A 276 -19.61 -1.16 9.26
N THR A 277 -19.58 -0.43 8.16
CA THR A 277 -18.37 -0.29 7.33
C THR A 277 -17.79 1.10 7.51
N GLN A 278 -16.52 1.17 7.84
CA GLN A 278 -15.82 2.45 8.05
C GLN A 278 -14.38 2.43 7.53
N ALA A 279 -13.92 3.62 7.10
CA ALA A 279 -12.53 3.86 6.75
C ALA A 279 -12.07 5.11 7.50
N ALA A 280 -11.73 4.94 8.78
CA ALA A 280 -11.24 6.06 9.58
C ALA A 280 -9.85 6.49 9.09
N VAL A 281 -9.75 7.73 8.59
CA VAL A 281 -8.49 8.34 8.17
C VAL A 281 -8.14 9.46 9.13
N SER A 282 -6.99 9.37 9.75
CA SER A 282 -6.44 10.42 10.62
C SER A 282 -4.92 10.47 10.48
N PHE A 283 -4.34 11.63 10.69
CA PHE A 283 -2.90 11.82 10.55
C PHE A 283 -2.28 12.19 11.91
N PRO A 284 -1.14 11.57 12.26
CA PRO A 284 -0.38 10.57 11.49
C PRO A 284 -0.81 9.12 11.72
N ARG A 285 -1.74 8.81 12.63
CA ARG A 285 -1.91 7.47 13.21
C ARG A 285 -2.63 6.46 12.33
N ALA A 286 -3.55 6.91 11.48
CA ALA A 286 -4.41 6.04 10.68
C ALA A 286 -4.48 6.52 9.24
N ALA A 287 -3.31 6.77 8.64
CA ALA A 287 -3.19 7.34 7.30
C ALA A 287 -3.77 6.41 6.22
N ALA A 288 -4.38 7.03 5.21
CA ALA A 288 -4.57 6.38 3.92
C ALA A 288 -3.23 6.35 3.16
N PRO A 289 -2.90 5.28 2.43
CA PRO A 289 -1.64 5.22 1.70
C PRO A 289 -1.59 6.21 0.54
N MET A 290 -0.38 6.46 0.06
CA MET A 290 -0.14 7.24 -1.15
C MET A 290 0.81 6.49 -2.07
N ALA A 291 0.70 6.74 -3.38
CA ALA A 291 1.62 6.18 -4.37
C ALA A 291 1.99 7.22 -5.44
N ARG A 292 3.13 7.00 -6.08
CA ARG A 292 3.61 7.83 -7.18
C ARG A 292 4.26 7.01 -8.29
N VAL A 293 4.28 7.58 -9.48
CA VAL A 293 5.09 7.12 -10.62
C VAL A 293 6.50 7.70 -10.50
N LEU A 294 7.53 6.87 -10.69
CA LEU A 294 8.94 7.26 -10.73
C LEU A 294 9.54 7.19 -12.14
N ALA A 295 9.01 6.32 -12.99
CA ALA A 295 9.45 6.15 -14.37
C ALA A 295 8.22 5.94 -15.27
N LEU A 296 7.77 7.00 -15.95
CA LEU A 296 6.52 6.97 -16.70
C LEU A 296 6.63 6.06 -17.94
N GLU A 297 7.75 6.12 -18.65
CA GLU A 297 8.00 5.33 -19.85
C GLU A 297 8.03 3.82 -19.55
N THR A 298 8.47 3.44 -18.32
CA THR A 298 8.47 2.04 -17.87
C THR A 298 7.06 1.48 -17.71
N LEU A 299 6.04 2.33 -17.54
CA LEU A 299 4.65 1.91 -17.45
C LEU A 299 3.98 1.67 -18.81
N ALA A 300 4.71 1.82 -19.92
CA ALA A 300 4.20 1.40 -21.23
C ALA A 300 3.79 -0.08 -21.20
N GLY A 301 2.68 -0.40 -21.86
CA GLY A 301 2.10 -1.74 -21.87
C GLY A 301 1.01 -1.98 -20.82
N VAL A 302 0.82 -1.12 -19.79
CA VAL A 302 -0.32 -1.28 -18.88
C VAL A 302 -1.63 -1.17 -19.64
N PRO A 303 -2.67 -1.96 -19.27
CA PRO A 303 -3.99 -1.83 -19.87
C PRO A 303 -4.54 -0.39 -19.77
N ALA A 304 -4.90 0.17 -20.89
CA ALA A 304 -5.43 1.51 -21.05
C ALA A 304 -6.66 1.50 -21.96
N GLY A 305 -7.52 2.50 -21.82
CA GLY A 305 -8.64 2.69 -22.74
C GLY A 305 -8.21 3.51 -23.98
N PRO A 306 -9.10 3.68 -24.98
CA PRO A 306 -8.78 4.20 -26.31
C PRO A 306 -8.54 5.73 -26.37
N GLY A 307 -8.14 6.35 -25.25
CA GLY A 307 -7.82 7.77 -25.18
C GLY A 307 -6.42 8.08 -25.71
N ARG A 308 -6.24 9.33 -26.17
CA ARG A 308 -4.94 9.86 -26.57
C ARG A 308 -4.81 11.32 -26.17
N ALA A 309 -3.70 11.70 -25.58
CA ALA A 309 -3.43 13.08 -25.17
C ALA A 309 -1.93 13.39 -25.13
N THR A 310 -1.58 14.62 -25.44
CA THR A 310 -0.25 15.16 -25.22
C THR A 310 -0.25 15.93 -23.89
N VAL A 311 0.61 15.53 -22.95
CA VAL A 311 0.66 16.12 -21.61
C VAL A 311 2.07 16.60 -21.29
N GLU A 312 2.17 17.65 -20.49
CA GLU A 312 3.41 18.08 -19.87
C GLU A 312 3.31 17.81 -18.36
N VAL A 313 4.25 17.02 -17.84
CA VAL A 313 4.41 16.85 -16.38
C VAL A 313 5.39 17.91 -15.91
N THR A 314 4.93 18.78 -15.01
CA THR A 314 5.71 19.91 -14.50
C THR A 314 6.36 19.59 -13.15
N ASP A 315 7.46 20.30 -12.86
CA ASP A 315 8.09 20.39 -11.53
C ASP A 315 8.47 19.06 -10.86
N ASP A 316 8.81 18.03 -11.65
CA ASP A 316 9.25 16.73 -11.09
C ASP A 316 10.59 16.31 -11.68
N PRO A 317 11.58 15.96 -10.83
CA PRO A 317 12.92 15.61 -11.30
C PRO A 317 12.98 14.23 -11.98
N PHE A 318 11.93 13.40 -11.87
CA PHE A 318 11.92 12.02 -12.33
C PHE A 318 11.10 11.84 -13.61
N ILE A 319 9.87 12.34 -13.62
CA ILE A 319 8.93 12.21 -14.73
C ILE A 319 8.58 13.55 -15.37
N GLY A 320 9.28 14.63 -15.03
CA GLY A 320 9.08 15.94 -15.68
C GLY A 320 9.39 15.89 -17.16
N GLY A 321 8.52 16.52 -17.98
CA GLY A 321 8.67 16.57 -19.44
C GLY A 321 7.37 16.39 -20.20
N ARG A 322 7.47 16.39 -21.53
CA ARG A 322 6.33 16.27 -22.43
C ARG A 322 6.19 14.85 -22.95
N TYR A 323 4.97 14.35 -22.95
CA TYR A 323 4.65 12.97 -23.33
C TYR A 323 3.43 12.93 -24.24
N LEU A 324 3.48 12.09 -25.25
CA LEU A 324 2.31 11.57 -25.92
C LEU A 324 1.91 10.27 -25.24
N LEU A 325 0.69 10.22 -24.72
CA LEU A 325 0.06 9.06 -24.12
C LEU A 325 -1.01 8.55 -25.07
N ASP A 326 -0.93 7.29 -25.48
CA ASP A 326 -1.86 6.67 -26.42
C ASP A 326 -2.28 5.29 -25.92
N GLY A 327 -3.59 5.06 -25.82
CA GLY A 327 -4.17 3.78 -25.43
C GLY A 327 -4.96 3.09 -26.55
N SER A 328 -4.83 3.56 -27.79
CA SER A 328 -5.61 3.06 -28.94
C SER A 328 -5.43 1.57 -29.21
N SER A 329 -4.30 1.00 -28.83
CA SER A 329 -4.01 -0.44 -28.93
C SER A 329 -4.61 -1.29 -27.79
N GLY A 330 -5.24 -0.66 -26.77
CA GLY A 330 -5.67 -1.30 -25.52
C GLY A 330 -4.57 -1.39 -24.46
N ALA A 331 -3.35 -1.01 -24.81
CA ALA A 331 -2.21 -0.86 -23.92
C ALA A 331 -1.67 0.57 -23.97
N LEU A 332 -1.18 1.09 -22.87
CA LEU A 332 -0.61 2.42 -22.80
C LEU A 332 0.70 2.48 -23.59
N GLU A 333 0.76 3.34 -24.58
CA GLU A 333 2.00 3.78 -25.20
C GLU A 333 2.43 5.11 -24.60
N VAL A 334 3.70 5.23 -24.25
CA VAL A 334 4.29 6.44 -23.66
C VAL A 334 5.46 6.85 -24.54
N THR A 335 5.33 7.98 -25.22
CA THR A 335 6.39 8.53 -26.04
C THR A 335 6.78 9.91 -25.53
N ARG A 336 8.03 10.09 -25.13
CA ARG A 336 8.57 11.41 -24.81
C ARG A 336 8.71 12.23 -26.09
N GLY A 337 8.16 13.44 -26.09
CA GLY A 337 8.07 14.26 -27.29
C GLY A 337 8.30 15.76 -27.07
N ARG A 338 8.25 16.53 -28.16
CA ARG A 338 8.36 17.99 -28.16
C ARG A 338 7.06 18.67 -28.61
N GLN A 339 5.99 17.89 -28.78
CA GLN A 339 4.69 18.43 -29.19
C GLN A 339 4.17 19.39 -28.13
N GLU A 340 3.41 20.40 -28.56
CA GLU A 340 2.73 21.29 -27.63
C GLU A 340 1.76 20.50 -26.76
N PRO A 341 1.82 20.66 -25.44
CA PRO A 341 0.96 19.91 -24.53
C PRO A 341 -0.49 20.44 -24.60
N GLU A 342 -1.43 19.52 -24.65
CA GLU A 342 -2.87 19.82 -24.57
C GLU A 342 -3.32 19.95 -23.09
N ALA A 343 -2.52 19.42 -22.15
CA ALA A 343 -2.73 19.55 -20.72
C ALA A 343 -1.40 19.65 -19.97
N THR A 344 -1.41 20.31 -18.83
CA THR A 344 -0.30 20.30 -17.87
C THR A 344 -0.72 19.55 -16.61
N LEU A 345 0.17 18.72 -16.08
CA LEU A 345 -0.08 17.90 -14.88
C LEU A 345 1.11 18.02 -13.93
N THR A 346 0.86 18.06 -12.64
CA THR A 346 1.91 17.73 -11.68
C THR A 346 2.17 16.22 -11.67
N ALA A 347 3.29 15.78 -11.10
CA ALA A 347 3.55 14.35 -10.92
C ALA A 347 2.49 13.66 -10.05
N ALA A 348 1.89 14.37 -9.08
CA ALA A 348 0.77 13.85 -8.28
C ALA A 348 -0.50 13.67 -9.12
N GLY A 349 -0.80 14.62 -10.01
CA GLY A 349 -1.92 14.50 -10.96
C GLY A 349 -1.73 13.31 -11.90
N MET A 350 -0.56 13.18 -12.51
CA MET A 350 -0.22 12.03 -13.37
C MET A 350 -0.31 10.70 -12.61
N SER A 351 0.25 10.64 -11.40
CA SER A 351 0.16 9.44 -10.54
C SER A 351 -1.29 9.08 -10.23
N GLY A 352 -2.12 10.06 -9.88
CA GLY A 352 -3.54 9.85 -9.58
C GLY A 352 -4.36 9.31 -10.76
N LEU A 353 -4.08 9.78 -11.98
CA LEU A 353 -4.70 9.27 -13.20
C LEU A 353 -4.26 7.82 -13.49
N ILE A 354 -2.97 7.55 -13.41
CA ILE A 354 -2.43 6.19 -13.66
C ILE A 354 -2.96 5.19 -12.64
N TYR A 355 -3.01 5.54 -11.34
CA TYR A 355 -3.62 4.67 -10.33
C TYR A 355 -5.16 4.63 -10.39
N GLY A 356 -5.78 5.49 -11.23
CA GLY A 356 -7.23 5.51 -11.40
C GLY A 356 -8.00 6.05 -10.20
N VAL A 357 -7.36 6.80 -9.33
CA VAL A 357 -7.94 7.38 -8.11
C VAL A 357 -8.43 8.81 -8.29
N LEU A 358 -7.96 9.51 -9.30
CA LEU A 358 -8.42 10.86 -9.65
C LEU A 358 -9.14 10.85 -11.01
N ASP A 359 -10.25 11.57 -11.06
CA ASP A 359 -10.85 11.99 -12.33
C ASP A 359 -10.08 13.23 -12.86
N PRO A 360 -9.97 13.45 -14.18
CA PRO A 360 -9.34 14.64 -14.73
C PRO A 360 -9.90 15.97 -14.18
N ASP A 361 -11.20 16.04 -13.88
CA ASP A 361 -11.79 17.24 -13.27
C ASP A 361 -11.30 17.44 -11.83
N GLU A 362 -11.11 16.36 -11.05
CA GLU A 362 -10.52 16.41 -9.71
C GLU A 362 -9.05 16.86 -9.76
N VAL A 363 -8.30 16.53 -10.82
CA VAL A 363 -6.94 17.03 -11.04
C VAL A 363 -6.92 18.56 -11.10
N VAL A 364 -7.86 19.15 -11.85
CA VAL A 364 -7.99 20.61 -11.96
C VAL A 364 -8.43 21.23 -10.64
N ILE A 365 -9.49 20.69 -10.01
CA ILE A 365 -10.03 21.20 -8.74
C ILE A 365 -8.97 21.19 -7.62
N ARG A 366 -8.11 20.19 -7.60
CA ARG A 366 -7.04 20.04 -6.59
C ARG A 366 -5.77 20.82 -6.92
N GLY A 367 -5.73 21.52 -8.05
CA GLY A 367 -4.55 22.25 -8.51
C GLY A 367 -3.38 21.34 -8.95
N PHE A 368 -3.68 20.12 -9.35
CA PHE A 368 -2.70 19.16 -9.84
C PHE A 368 -2.46 19.25 -11.36
N GLY A 369 -3.07 20.22 -12.02
CA GLY A 369 -2.88 20.46 -13.44
C GLY A 369 -3.94 21.39 -14.03
N GLN A 370 -3.78 21.65 -15.32
CA GLN A 370 -4.73 22.38 -16.16
C GLN A 370 -5.13 21.46 -17.32
N VAL A 371 -6.41 21.13 -17.39
CA VAL A 371 -6.96 20.20 -18.37
C VAL A 371 -8.27 20.78 -18.91
N SER A 372 -8.41 20.94 -20.22
CA SER A 372 -9.67 21.35 -20.83
C SER A 372 -10.71 20.22 -20.78
N ALA A 373 -11.99 20.54 -20.88
CA ALA A 373 -13.06 19.53 -20.85
C ALA A 373 -12.91 18.45 -21.95
N GLU A 374 -12.43 18.84 -23.15
CA GLU A 374 -12.18 17.91 -24.24
C GLU A 374 -11.03 16.94 -23.93
N VAL A 375 -9.91 17.44 -23.39
CA VAL A 375 -8.77 16.61 -22.99
C VAL A 375 -9.13 15.75 -21.78
N ALA A 376 -9.93 16.28 -20.82
CA ALA A 376 -10.44 15.52 -19.69
C ALA A 376 -11.24 14.28 -20.13
N ALA A 377 -12.10 14.43 -21.14
CA ALA A 377 -12.84 13.30 -21.68
C ALA A 377 -11.91 12.21 -22.26
N ARG A 378 -10.85 12.60 -22.98
CA ARG A 378 -9.85 11.67 -23.53
C ARG A 378 -9.00 11.00 -22.45
N LEU A 379 -8.56 11.76 -21.44
CA LEU A 379 -7.81 11.21 -20.31
C LEU A 379 -8.67 10.26 -19.47
N ARG A 380 -9.96 10.52 -19.31
CA ARG A 380 -10.91 9.64 -18.62
C ARG A 380 -11.10 8.31 -19.35
N LEU A 381 -11.12 8.34 -20.69
CA LEU A 381 -11.10 7.13 -21.50
C LEU A 381 -9.77 6.38 -21.37
N LEU A 382 -8.64 7.09 -21.45
CA LEU A 382 -7.30 6.52 -21.37
C LEU A 382 -7.03 5.84 -20.00
N PHE A 383 -7.42 6.50 -18.92
CA PHE A 383 -7.23 6.04 -17.55
C PHE A 383 -8.56 5.83 -16.82
N PRO A 384 -9.34 4.79 -17.18
CA PRO A 384 -10.59 4.51 -16.49
C PRO A 384 -10.33 4.31 -14.98
N ARG A 385 -11.27 4.78 -14.15
CA ARG A 385 -11.18 4.63 -12.68
C ARG A 385 -11.01 3.18 -12.28
N ARG A 386 -10.10 2.95 -11.35
CA ARG A 386 -9.87 1.67 -10.69
C ARG A 386 -9.62 1.95 -9.20
N ILE A 387 -9.99 1.01 -8.36
CA ILE A 387 -9.75 1.11 -6.92
C ILE A 387 -8.49 0.29 -6.61
N PRO A 388 -7.33 0.93 -6.35
CA PRO A 388 -6.14 0.22 -5.95
C PRO A 388 -6.23 -0.21 -4.49
N TYR A 389 -5.64 -1.34 -4.16
CA TYR A 389 -5.50 -1.82 -2.79
C TYR A 389 -4.02 -1.99 -2.42
N LEU A 390 -3.48 -1.10 -1.61
CA LEU A 390 -2.15 -1.28 -1.02
C LEU A 390 -2.27 -2.19 0.21
N PHE A 391 -1.92 -3.46 0.04
CA PHE A 391 -2.03 -4.48 1.09
C PHE A 391 -0.90 -4.41 2.12
N ALA A 392 0.35 -4.26 1.65
CA ALA A 392 1.51 -4.24 2.56
C ALA A 392 1.50 -3.01 3.46
N HIS A 393 1.69 -3.21 4.76
CA HIS A 393 1.92 -2.17 5.76
C HIS A 393 3.42 -2.06 6.07
N PHE A 394 4.00 -0.86 5.98
CA PHE A 394 5.43 -0.62 6.19
C PHE A 394 5.76 0.80 6.66
#